data_d258381f2d1a8ae065b095f4b8e1a922
#
_entry.id   d258381f2d1a8ae065b095f4b8e1a922
#
_cell.length_a   1.000
_cell.length_b   1.000
_cell.length_c   1.000
_cell.angle_alpha   90.00
_cell.angle_beta   90.00
_cell.angle_gamma   90.00
#
_symmetry.space_group_name_H-M   'P 1'
#
loop_
_entity.id
_entity.type
_entity.pdbx_description
1 polymer ?
#
loop_
_entity_poly.entity_id
_entity_poly.type
_entity_poly.pdbx_seq_one_letter_code
_entity_poly.pdbx_strand_id
1 'polypeptide(L)'
;QFALMGQAFAKIVIGIKNPKVSLLNVGEEEIKGFSYIQNASETLKNLSKIINYWGYIEGDRITEGLVDVIVTDGFTGNIALKTAEGTAGFFTNSLKEALKKSIFSKLGYLLAKKSLEGFRAHMDPRKYNGAVFLGLNGIVVKSHGGTDAFGFANAIGVAYDMAKYSFIAVSYTHLRA
;
A
#
# COMPACT_ATOMS: atom_id res chain seq x y z
N GLN A 1 9.50 12.40 -7.80
CA GLN A 1 10.30 12.09 -6.59
C GLN A 1 9.66 10.96 -5.78
N PHE A 2 8.36 11.01 -5.46
CA PHE A 2 7.68 9.95 -4.71
C PHE A 2 7.75 8.59 -5.40
N ALA A 3 7.72 8.55 -6.73
CA ALA A 3 7.87 7.31 -7.49
C ALA A 3 9.24 6.65 -7.27
N LEU A 4 10.31 7.43 -7.31
CA LEU A 4 11.67 6.95 -7.05
C LEU A 4 11.86 6.51 -5.59
N MET A 5 11.34 7.28 -4.64
CA MET A 5 11.40 6.93 -3.22
C MET A 5 10.56 5.68 -2.91
N GLY A 6 9.38 5.55 -3.49
CA GLY A 6 8.53 4.36 -3.37
C GLY A 6 9.19 3.12 -3.99
N GLN A 7 9.82 3.27 -5.15
CA GLN A 7 10.60 2.19 -5.76
C GLN A 7 11.77 1.76 -4.86
N ALA A 8 12.50 2.71 -4.28
CA ALA A 8 13.58 2.40 -3.34
C ALA A 8 13.08 1.67 -2.10
N PHE A 9 11.93 2.09 -1.55
CA PHE A 9 11.27 1.43 -0.44
C PHE A 9 10.89 -0.02 -0.78
N ALA A 10 10.24 -0.24 -1.92
CA ALA A 10 9.83 -1.57 -2.36
C ALA A 10 11.04 -2.49 -2.58
N LYS A 11 12.16 -1.97 -3.08
CA LYS A 11 13.41 -2.74 -3.23
C LYS A 11 14.03 -3.11 -1.88
N ILE A 12 14.12 -2.17 -0.97
CA ILE A 12 14.93 -2.30 0.25
C ILE A 12 14.14 -2.98 1.37
N VAL A 13 12.90 -2.54 1.60
CA VAL A 13 12.09 -3.00 2.73
C VAL A 13 11.25 -4.22 2.36
N ILE A 14 10.67 -4.23 1.15
CA ILE A 14 9.80 -5.33 0.71
C ILE A 14 10.61 -6.42 -0.02
N GLY A 15 11.80 -6.10 -0.54
CA GLY A 15 12.68 -7.06 -1.22
C GLY A 15 12.34 -7.33 -2.69
N ILE A 16 11.57 -6.47 -3.33
CA ILE A 16 11.19 -6.61 -4.73
C ILE A 16 12.32 -6.10 -5.63
N LYS A 17 12.90 -6.97 -6.46
CA LYS A 17 14.08 -6.61 -7.28
C LYS A 17 13.81 -5.52 -8.31
N ASN A 18 12.68 -5.56 -8.99
CA ASN A 18 12.30 -4.59 -10.03
C ASN A 18 10.84 -4.15 -9.85
N PRO A 19 10.55 -3.30 -8.85
CA PRO A 19 9.18 -2.89 -8.54
C PRO A 19 8.52 -2.17 -9.72
N LYS A 20 7.30 -2.56 -10.03
CA LYS A 20 6.43 -1.85 -10.97
C LYS A 20 5.81 -0.67 -10.28
N VAL A 21 5.91 0.50 -10.89
CA VAL A 21 5.41 1.76 -10.33
C VAL A 21 4.33 2.34 -11.24
N SER A 22 3.19 2.69 -10.67
CA SER A 22 2.09 3.38 -11.36
C SER A 22 1.67 4.66 -10.65
N LEU A 23 1.04 5.55 -11.39
CA LEU A 23 0.33 6.70 -10.83
C LEU A 23 -1.15 6.38 -10.69
N LEU A 24 -1.73 6.69 -9.53
CA LEU A 24 -3.18 6.61 -9.35
C LEU A 24 -3.86 7.67 -10.20
N ASN A 25 -4.84 7.26 -11.00
CA ASN A 25 -5.57 8.17 -11.89
C ASN A 25 -7.06 7.74 -11.99
N VAL A 26 -7.87 8.56 -12.62
CA VAL A 26 -9.30 8.35 -12.87
C VAL A 26 -9.58 7.55 -14.15
N GLY A 27 -8.56 7.12 -14.86
CA GLY A 27 -8.59 6.33 -16.09
C GLY A 27 -7.18 5.99 -16.54
N GLU A 28 -7.03 4.94 -17.35
CA GLU A 28 -5.73 4.49 -17.85
C GLU A 28 -5.27 5.26 -19.10
N GLU A 29 -6.18 6.01 -19.74
CA GLU A 29 -5.86 6.76 -20.95
C GLU A 29 -4.99 7.98 -20.65
N GLU A 30 -4.07 8.32 -21.55
CA GLU A 30 -3.08 9.39 -21.38
C GLU A 30 -3.69 10.78 -21.16
N ILE A 31 -4.88 11.01 -21.69
CA ILE A 31 -5.60 12.30 -21.59
C ILE A 31 -6.38 12.45 -20.28
N LYS A 32 -6.49 11.42 -19.47
CA LYS A 32 -7.27 11.45 -18.23
C LYS A 32 -6.48 12.02 -17.07
N GLY A 33 -7.23 12.52 -16.10
CA GLY A 33 -6.71 13.07 -14.85
C GLY A 33 -6.24 14.52 -14.96
N PHE A 34 -5.72 15.02 -13.87
CA PHE A 34 -5.23 16.39 -13.78
C PHE A 34 -3.88 16.57 -14.51
N SER A 35 -3.63 17.76 -15.00
CA SER A 35 -2.39 18.11 -15.73
C SER A 35 -1.11 17.75 -14.97
N TYR A 36 -1.10 17.90 -13.64
CA TYR A 36 0.08 17.54 -12.84
C TYR A 36 0.35 16.02 -12.82
N ILE A 37 -0.70 15.18 -12.93
CA ILE A 37 -0.55 13.71 -13.04
C ILE A 37 -0.02 13.36 -14.44
N GLN A 38 -0.54 14.01 -15.49
CA GLN A 38 -0.09 13.81 -16.86
C GLN A 38 1.38 14.20 -17.02
N ASN A 39 1.79 15.37 -16.49
CA ASN A 39 3.18 15.81 -16.50
C ASN A 39 4.11 14.86 -15.73
N ALA A 40 3.64 14.33 -14.59
CA ALA A 40 4.39 13.34 -13.84
C ALA A 40 4.56 12.04 -14.63
N SER A 41 3.50 11.57 -15.33
CA SER A 41 3.56 10.41 -16.21
C SER A 41 4.57 10.56 -17.33
N GLU A 42 4.56 11.70 -18.03
CA GLU A 42 5.52 12.00 -19.08
C GLU A 42 6.96 11.98 -18.54
N THR A 43 7.19 12.62 -17.38
CA THR A 43 8.49 12.61 -16.72
C THR A 43 8.95 11.18 -16.40
N LEU A 44 8.05 10.34 -15.86
CA LEU A 44 8.38 8.96 -15.51
C LEU A 44 8.64 8.07 -16.74
N LYS A 45 7.95 8.29 -17.85
CA LYS A 45 8.23 7.61 -19.13
C LYS A 45 9.66 7.91 -19.62
N ASN A 46 10.11 9.16 -19.48
CA ASN A 46 11.46 9.56 -19.85
C ASN A 46 12.54 8.97 -18.93
N LEU A 47 12.18 8.53 -17.73
CA LEU A 47 13.07 7.89 -16.76
C LEU A 47 13.03 6.34 -16.82
N SER A 48 12.62 5.76 -17.93
CA SER A 48 12.42 4.28 -18.09
C SER A 48 13.67 3.44 -17.83
N LYS A 49 14.87 4.02 -17.89
CA LYS A 49 16.14 3.33 -17.51
C LYS A 49 16.33 3.23 -16.00
N ILE A 50 15.65 4.05 -15.20
CA ILE A 50 15.82 4.16 -13.76
C ILE A 50 14.62 3.57 -13.04
N ILE A 51 13.41 3.76 -13.58
CA ILE A 51 12.15 3.35 -12.97
C ILE A 51 11.36 2.43 -13.89
N ASN A 52 10.83 1.35 -13.33
CA ASN A 52 9.92 0.46 -14.04
C ASN A 52 8.49 1.04 -13.99
N TYR A 53 8.27 2.08 -14.78
CA TYR A 53 6.99 2.77 -14.82
C TYR A 53 5.97 2.03 -15.68
N TRP A 54 4.80 1.75 -15.11
CA TRP A 54 3.73 0.93 -15.70
C TRP A 54 2.52 1.74 -16.19
N GLY A 55 2.58 3.08 -16.13
CA GLY A 55 1.48 3.95 -16.53
C GLY A 55 0.53 4.26 -15.38
N TYR A 56 -0.74 4.44 -15.72
CA TYR A 56 -1.79 4.72 -14.74
C TYR A 56 -2.41 3.43 -14.19
N ILE A 57 -3.00 3.55 -12.99
CA ILE A 57 -3.86 2.54 -12.38
C ILE A 57 -5.09 3.21 -11.80
N GLU A 58 -6.26 2.60 -11.95
CA GLU A 58 -7.51 3.12 -11.40
C GLU A 58 -7.74 2.65 -9.95
N GLY A 59 -8.65 3.35 -9.26
CA GLY A 59 -8.91 3.12 -7.84
C GLY A 59 -9.46 1.73 -7.50
N ASP A 60 -10.25 1.14 -8.40
CA ASP A 60 -10.81 -0.22 -8.25
C ASP A 60 -9.77 -1.33 -8.41
N ARG A 61 -8.64 -1.03 -9.07
CA ARG A 61 -7.56 -1.98 -9.31
C ARG A 61 -6.42 -1.93 -8.29
N ILE A 62 -6.49 -1.03 -7.30
CA ILE A 62 -5.46 -0.90 -6.24
C ILE A 62 -5.17 -2.24 -5.55
N THR A 63 -6.21 -3.05 -5.32
CA THR A 63 -6.10 -4.31 -4.57
C THR A 63 -5.78 -5.54 -5.42
N GLU A 64 -5.67 -5.40 -6.75
CA GLU A 64 -5.38 -6.52 -7.66
C GLU A 64 -3.92 -6.98 -7.64
N GLY A 65 -3.01 -6.17 -7.08
CA GLY A 65 -1.59 -6.52 -7.01
C GLY A 65 -0.86 -6.49 -8.37
N LEU A 66 -1.34 -5.71 -9.32
CA LEU A 66 -0.76 -5.58 -10.67
C LEU A 66 0.58 -4.84 -10.66
N VAL A 67 0.73 -3.93 -9.71
CA VAL A 67 1.92 -3.11 -9.50
C VAL A 67 2.33 -3.14 -8.03
N ASP A 68 3.58 -2.80 -7.77
CA ASP A 68 4.17 -2.89 -6.44
C ASP A 68 4.15 -1.54 -5.69
N VAL A 69 4.08 -0.44 -6.45
CA VAL A 69 4.06 0.93 -5.92
C VAL A 69 3.02 1.74 -6.67
N ILE A 70 2.10 2.31 -5.93
CA ILE A 70 1.10 3.25 -6.46
C ILE A 70 1.39 4.62 -5.87
N VAL A 71 1.64 5.59 -6.74
CA VAL A 71 1.94 6.97 -6.36
C VAL A 71 0.69 7.83 -6.53
N THR A 72 0.39 8.60 -5.51
CA THR A 72 -0.75 9.53 -5.49
C THR A 72 -0.42 10.75 -4.62
N ASP A 73 -1.20 11.82 -4.74
CA ASP A 73 -1.17 12.89 -3.75
C ASP A 73 -1.76 12.45 -2.41
N GLY A 74 -1.41 13.16 -1.34
CA GLY A 74 -1.79 12.75 0.02
C GLY A 74 -3.30 12.83 0.29
N PHE A 75 -4.03 13.73 -0.37
CA PHE A 75 -5.48 13.86 -0.20
C PHE A 75 -6.19 12.68 -0.85
N THR A 76 -5.93 12.44 -2.13
CA THR A 76 -6.52 11.33 -2.90
C THR A 76 -6.16 9.98 -2.28
N GLY A 77 -4.89 9.79 -1.93
CA GLY A 77 -4.42 8.55 -1.29
C GLY A 77 -5.07 8.29 0.06
N ASN A 78 -5.24 9.33 0.88
CA ASN A 78 -5.90 9.18 2.18
C ASN A 78 -7.40 8.87 2.04
N ILE A 79 -8.09 9.46 1.06
CA ILE A 79 -9.49 9.12 0.77
C ILE A 79 -9.59 7.67 0.30
N ALA A 80 -8.77 7.24 -0.66
CA ALA A 80 -8.76 5.86 -1.15
C ALA A 80 -8.52 4.86 -0.01
N LEU A 81 -7.50 5.11 0.84
CA LEU A 81 -7.19 4.27 1.99
C LEU A 81 -8.36 4.21 2.99
N LYS A 82 -8.93 5.34 3.36
CA LYS A 82 -10.05 5.40 4.32
C LYS A 82 -11.33 4.76 3.78
N THR A 83 -11.58 4.90 2.49
CA THR A 83 -12.70 4.23 1.83
C THR A 83 -12.51 2.72 1.82
N ALA A 84 -11.30 2.23 1.50
CA ALA A 84 -10.98 0.81 1.56
C ALA A 84 -11.11 0.23 2.98
N GLU A 85 -10.58 0.93 4.00
CA GLU A 85 -10.71 0.55 5.41
C GLU A 85 -12.19 0.49 5.84
N GLY A 86 -12.97 1.51 5.50
CA GLY A 86 -14.39 1.59 5.82
C GLY A 86 -15.21 0.49 5.13
N THR A 87 -14.94 0.23 3.86
CA THR A 87 -15.59 -0.82 3.08
C THR A 87 -15.29 -2.20 3.65
N ALA A 88 -14.03 -2.49 3.96
CA ALA A 88 -13.63 -3.76 4.58
C ALA A 88 -14.32 -3.97 5.95
N GLY A 89 -14.40 -2.90 6.77
CA GLY A 89 -15.13 -2.90 8.03
C GLY A 89 -16.62 -3.17 7.86
N PHE A 90 -17.26 -2.50 6.91
CA PHE A 90 -18.67 -2.71 6.57
C PHE A 90 -18.94 -4.15 6.14
N PHE A 91 -18.16 -4.70 5.21
CA PHE A 91 -18.31 -6.09 4.77
C PHE A 91 -18.11 -7.09 5.91
N THR A 92 -17.09 -6.89 6.73
CA THR A 92 -16.81 -7.77 7.87
C THR A 92 -17.98 -7.79 8.86
N ASN A 93 -18.53 -6.63 9.19
CA ASN A 93 -19.65 -6.52 10.11
C ASN A 93 -20.94 -7.10 9.50
N SER A 94 -21.22 -6.82 8.24
CA SER A 94 -22.39 -7.34 7.54
C SER A 94 -22.37 -8.88 7.45
N LEU A 95 -21.18 -9.45 7.13
CA LEU A 95 -21.00 -10.91 7.11
C LEU A 95 -21.20 -11.52 8.51
N LYS A 96 -20.65 -10.90 9.56
CA LYS A 96 -20.82 -11.33 10.93
C LYS A 96 -22.29 -11.34 11.36
N GLU A 97 -23.04 -10.31 11.00
CA GLU A 97 -24.48 -10.24 11.31
C GLU A 97 -25.28 -11.28 10.51
N ALA A 98 -24.95 -11.49 9.23
CA ALA A 98 -25.59 -12.53 8.42
C ALA A 98 -25.38 -13.94 9.01
N LEU A 99 -24.16 -14.24 9.46
CA LEU A 99 -23.80 -15.52 10.06
C LEU A 99 -24.46 -15.77 11.44
N LYS A 100 -24.95 -14.73 12.12
CA LYS A 100 -25.66 -14.86 13.40
C LYS A 100 -27.17 -15.11 13.26
N LYS A 101 -27.77 -14.84 12.09
CA LYS A 101 -29.23 -14.78 11.91
C LYS A 101 -29.98 -16.08 12.13
N SER A 102 -29.38 -17.25 11.86
CA SER A 102 -30.05 -18.55 12.00
C SER A 102 -29.14 -19.62 12.61
N ILE A 103 -29.74 -20.69 13.07
CA ILE A 103 -28.99 -21.86 13.57
C ILE A 103 -28.17 -22.49 12.43
N PHE A 104 -28.72 -22.57 11.23
CA PHE A 104 -28.01 -23.08 10.06
C PHE A 104 -26.82 -22.23 9.68
N SER A 105 -26.95 -20.90 9.74
CA SER A 105 -25.85 -19.99 9.49
C SER A 105 -24.73 -20.14 10.53
N LYS A 106 -25.08 -20.34 11.80
CA LYS A 106 -24.10 -20.57 12.87
C LYS A 106 -23.37 -21.91 12.69
N LEU A 107 -24.08 -22.95 12.27
CA LEU A 107 -23.46 -24.24 11.96
C LEU A 107 -22.54 -24.15 10.76
N GLY A 108 -22.97 -23.46 9.70
CA GLY A 108 -22.13 -23.16 8.54
C GLY A 108 -20.86 -22.38 8.90
N TYR A 109 -20.97 -21.38 9.80
CA TYR A 109 -19.81 -20.66 10.33
C TYR A 109 -18.85 -21.61 11.07
N LEU A 110 -19.36 -22.52 11.90
CA LEU A 110 -18.52 -23.47 12.64
C LEU A 110 -17.72 -24.36 11.70
N LEU A 111 -18.33 -24.84 10.62
CA LEU A 111 -17.65 -25.66 9.60
C LEU A 111 -16.62 -24.86 8.81
N ALA A 112 -16.91 -23.59 8.47
CA ALA A 112 -16.04 -22.71 7.72
C ALA A 112 -15.01 -21.97 8.59
N LYS A 113 -15.06 -22.09 9.91
CA LYS A 113 -14.28 -21.30 10.87
C LYS A 113 -12.79 -21.25 10.54
N LYS A 114 -12.15 -22.38 10.28
CA LYS A 114 -10.72 -22.45 9.98
C LYS A 114 -10.35 -21.67 8.71
N SER A 115 -11.17 -21.77 7.67
CA SER A 115 -10.96 -21.04 6.42
C SER A 115 -11.15 -19.53 6.61
N LEU A 116 -12.17 -19.14 7.38
CA LEU A 116 -12.44 -17.73 7.70
C LEU A 116 -11.35 -17.11 8.60
N GLU A 117 -10.80 -17.86 9.53
CA GLU A 117 -9.65 -17.43 10.34
C GLU A 117 -8.40 -17.24 9.49
N GLY A 118 -8.14 -18.14 8.53
CA GLY A 118 -7.06 -17.98 7.56
C GLY A 118 -7.22 -16.72 6.69
N PHE A 119 -8.42 -16.50 6.18
CA PHE A 119 -8.74 -15.27 5.43
C PHE A 119 -8.55 -14.02 6.28
N ARG A 120 -9.06 -14.00 7.51
CA ARG A 120 -8.89 -12.88 8.44
C ARG A 120 -7.42 -12.62 8.76
N ALA A 121 -6.63 -13.66 8.95
CA ALA A 121 -5.20 -13.54 9.22
C ALA A 121 -4.44 -12.98 8.01
N HIS A 122 -4.88 -13.28 6.78
CA HIS A 122 -4.32 -12.68 5.56
C HIS A 122 -4.64 -11.18 5.46
N MET A 123 -5.85 -10.78 5.83
CA MET A 123 -6.33 -9.39 5.78
C MET A 123 -5.97 -8.56 7.02
N ASP A 124 -5.13 -9.06 7.92
CA ASP A 124 -4.80 -8.39 9.18
C ASP A 124 -3.91 -7.15 8.94
N PRO A 125 -4.44 -5.92 9.11
CA PRO A 125 -3.69 -4.70 8.82
C PRO A 125 -2.50 -4.49 9.76
N ARG A 126 -2.47 -5.17 10.92
CA ARG A 126 -1.36 -5.05 11.89
C ARG A 126 -0.05 -5.59 11.33
N LYS A 127 -0.11 -6.55 10.38
CA LYS A 127 1.08 -7.09 9.70
C LYS A 127 1.78 -6.07 8.81
N TYR A 128 1.04 -5.08 8.34
CA TYR A 128 1.51 -4.06 7.40
C TYR A 128 1.63 -2.69 8.07
N ASN A 129 1.68 -2.65 9.40
CA ASN A 129 1.82 -1.41 10.14
C ASN A 129 3.24 -0.85 10.01
N GLY A 130 3.33 0.48 9.87
CA GLY A 130 4.60 1.18 9.71
C GLY A 130 4.62 2.05 8.45
N ALA A 131 3.89 3.16 8.46
CA ALA A 131 3.94 4.15 7.39
C ALA A 131 5.20 5.01 7.54
N VAL A 132 5.95 5.15 6.45
CA VAL A 132 7.21 5.88 6.43
C VAL A 132 7.00 7.30 5.92
N PHE A 133 7.57 8.29 6.59
CA PHE A 133 7.69 9.64 6.05
C PHE A 133 8.86 9.68 5.06
N LEU A 134 8.53 9.78 3.77
CA LEU A 134 9.50 9.87 2.69
C LEU A 134 10.09 11.29 2.57
N GLY A 135 11.32 11.40 2.09
CA GLY A 135 11.97 12.69 1.79
C GLY A 135 12.55 13.42 3.01
N LEU A 136 12.59 12.79 4.17
CA LEU A 136 13.26 13.33 5.36
C LEU A 136 14.74 12.92 5.42
N ASN A 137 15.56 13.72 6.12
CA ASN A 137 16.98 13.43 6.36
C ASN A 137 17.21 12.34 7.41
N GLY A 138 16.15 11.74 7.94
CA GLY A 138 16.18 10.67 8.93
C GLY A 138 15.03 9.70 8.72
N ILE A 139 15.14 8.52 9.31
CA ILE A 139 14.08 7.50 9.28
C ILE A 139 13.01 7.88 10.30
N VAL A 140 11.81 8.12 9.80
CA VAL A 140 10.63 8.38 10.63
C VAL A 140 9.52 7.44 10.19
N VAL A 141 9.10 6.58 11.09
CA VAL A 141 8.02 5.60 10.86
C VAL A 141 6.85 5.90 11.78
N LYS A 142 5.68 6.07 11.18
CA LYS A 142 4.42 6.30 11.90
C LYS A 142 3.71 4.97 12.09
N SER A 143 3.43 4.62 13.34
CA SER A 143 2.51 3.52 13.67
C SER A 143 1.06 3.98 13.68
N HIS A 144 0.13 3.08 13.37
CA HIS A 144 -1.30 3.36 13.48
C HIS A 144 -1.69 3.56 14.95
N GLY A 145 -2.45 4.62 15.25
CA GLY A 145 -2.78 5.01 16.63
C GLY A 145 -3.58 3.99 17.43
N GLY A 146 -4.38 3.15 16.76
CA GLY A 146 -5.18 2.08 17.38
C GLY A 146 -4.51 0.70 17.33
N THR A 147 -3.19 0.61 17.08
CA THR A 147 -2.49 -0.67 17.00
C THR A 147 -2.19 -1.26 18.38
N ASP A 148 -2.05 -2.57 18.45
CA ASP A 148 -1.56 -3.29 19.62
C ASP A 148 -0.02 -3.51 19.57
N ALA A 149 0.52 -4.23 20.54
CA ALA A 149 1.94 -4.54 20.62
C ALA A 149 2.46 -5.28 19.37
N PHE A 150 1.66 -6.17 18.77
CA PHE A 150 2.06 -6.90 17.57
C PHE A 150 2.22 -5.96 16.36
N GLY A 151 1.24 -5.09 16.12
CA GLY A 151 1.35 -4.13 15.03
C GLY A 151 2.44 -3.08 15.28
N PHE A 152 2.66 -2.65 16.54
CA PHE A 152 3.75 -1.75 16.87
C PHE A 152 5.13 -2.38 16.63
N ALA A 153 5.30 -3.66 16.95
CA ALA A 153 6.52 -4.40 16.65
C ALA A 153 6.82 -4.44 15.15
N ASN A 154 5.79 -4.61 14.30
CA ASN A 154 5.97 -4.54 12.83
C ASN A 154 6.44 -3.15 12.38
N ALA A 155 5.92 -2.07 12.95
CA ALA A 155 6.39 -0.72 12.63
C ALA A 155 7.87 -0.51 13.03
N ILE A 156 8.30 -1.06 14.17
CA ILE A 156 9.72 -1.06 14.57
C ILE A 156 10.54 -1.89 13.57
N GLY A 157 10.04 -3.04 13.13
CA GLY A 157 10.68 -3.86 12.10
C GLY A 157 10.98 -3.09 10.82
N VAL A 158 9.98 -2.34 10.31
CA VAL A 158 10.15 -1.45 9.14
C VAL A 158 11.27 -0.44 9.38
N ALA A 159 11.28 0.23 10.54
CA ALA A 159 12.33 1.20 10.87
C ALA A 159 13.72 0.56 10.97
N TYR A 160 13.79 -0.65 11.54
CA TYR A 160 15.04 -1.43 11.63
C TYR A 160 15.56 -1.81 10.25
N ASP A 161 14.72 -2.31 9.36
CA ASP A 161 15.12 -2.70 8.01
C ASP A 161 15.59 -1.49 7.19
N MET A 162 14.91 -0.36 7.30
CA MET A 162 15.36 0.88 6.68
C MET A 162 16.75 1.33 7.16
N ALA A 163 16.99 1.23 8.46
CA ALA A 163 18.31 1.57 9.03
C ALA A 163 19.39 0.59 8.59
N LYS A 164 19.11 -0.72 8.67
CA LYS A 164 20.02 -1.80 8.31
C LYS A 164 20.46 -1.75 6.85
N TYR A 165 19.52 -1.45 5.95
CA TYR A 165 19.78 -1.42 4.51
C TYR A 165 20.06 -0.02 3.96
N SER A 166 20.35 0.97 4.82
CA SER A 166 20.75 2.33 4.44
C SER A 166 19.78 3.02 3.48
N PHE A 167 18.47 2.87 3.72
CA PHE A 167 17.40 3.39 2.85
C PHE A 167 17.61 4.85 2.43
N ILE A 168 18.05 5.71 3.37
CA ILE A 168 18.26 7.14 3.08
C ILE A 168 19.34 7.32 2.02
N ALA A 169 20.49 6.65 2.13
CA ALA A 169 21.58 6.77 1.17
C ALA A 169 21.16 6.29 -0.22
N VAL A 170 20.41 5.19 -0.32
CA VAL A 170 19.89 4.65 -1.58
C VAL A 170 18.83 5.56 -2.19
N SER A 171 17.93 6.09 -1.38
CA SER A 171 16.90 7.04 -1.83
C SER A 171 17.52 8.31 -2.42
N TYR A 172 18.57 8.86 -1.80
CA TYR A 172 19.28 10.03 -2.32
C TYR A 172 20.06 9.76 -3.62
N THR A 173 20.66 8.58 -3.78
CA THR A 173 21.36 8.23 -5.04
C THR A 173 20.38 8.17 -6.21
N HIS A 174 19.19 7.65 -6.02
CA HIS A 174 18.16 7.60 -7.05
C HIS A 174 17.53 8.98 -7.37
N LEU A 175 17.54 9.92 -6.43
CA LEU A 175 17.02 11.29 -6.66
C LEU A 175 18.01 12.23 -7.34
N ARG A 176 19.30 11.88 -7.37
CA ARG A 176 20.38 12.67 -7.97
C ARG A 176 20.82 12.17 -9.36
N ALA A 177 20.37 10.99 -9.75
CA ALA A 177 20.61 10.41 -11.07
C ALA A 177 19.59 10.89 -12.10
#